data_831fba785508f3b64f4337069cb52836
#
_entry.id   831fba785508f3b64f4337069cb52836
#
_cell.length_a   1.000
_cell.length_b   1.000
_cell.length_c   1.000
_cell.angle_alpha   90.00
_cell.angle_beta   90.00
_cell.angle_gamma   90.00
#
_symmetry.space_group_name_H-M   'P 1'
#
loop_
_entity.id
_entity.type
_entity.pdbx_description
1 polymer ?
#
loop_
_entity_poly.entity_id
_entity_poly.type
_entity_poly.pdbx_seq_one_letter_code
_entity_poly.pdbx_strand_id
1 'polypeptide(L)'
;GVLMFGIFLSTMLILNEGAKGMWKIMIPVILGFVVMSATVWAYWGDLDSSETPKYIVPITTVIYIAAYFLLRAEDEVDDGLSEFRMGLNIEDKPSLVAMLLVVVMGIWYSFMSVVMPGDRIEAFGLGEASPEMLDAGLGAPSEVTVAVSGSLFLVYTIWTAMVVLDGPKGKWPVLH
;
A
#
# COMPACT_ATOMS: atom_id res chain seq x y z
N GLY A 1 11.73 0.36 1.11
CA GLY A 1 12.16 -0.99 1.48
C GLY A 1 11.17 -1.69 2.39
N VAL A 2 10.98 -1.22 3.64
CA VAL A 2 10.17 -1.90 4.69
C VAL A 2 8.72 -2.14 4.27
N LEU A 3 8.04 -1.14 3.72
CA LEU A 3 6.64 -1.27 3.28
C LEU A 3 6.48 -2.33 2.17
N MET A 4 7.38 -2.34 1.19
CA MET A 4 7.38 -3.37 0.13
C MET A 4 7.66 -4.76 0.69
N PHE A 5 8.57 -4.88 1.66
CA PHE A 5 8.86 -6.14 2.33
C PHE A 5 7.63 -6.67 3.08
N GLY A 6 6.88 -5.79 3.76
CA GLY A 6 5.61 -6.17 4.41
C GLY A 6 4.57 -6.69 3.43
N ILE A 7 4.39 -6.04 2.27
CA ILE A 7 3.49 -6.51 1.20
C ILE A 7 3.95 -7.88 0.68
N PHE A 8 5.26 -8.04 0.42
CA PHE A 8 5.82 -9.32 -0.02
C PHE A 8 5.57 -10.43 1.01
N LEU A 9 5.85 -10.17 2.28
CA LEU A 9 5.63 -11.14 3.35
C LEU A 9 4.16 -11.55 3.46
N SER A 10 3.24 -10.58 3.43
CA SER A 10 1.79 -10.85 3.44
C SER A 10 1.37 -11.72 2.24
N THR A 11 1.89 -11.42 1.05
CA THR A 11 1.63 -12.22 -0.15
C THR A 11 2.15 -13.65 0.00
N MET A 12 3.36 -13.84 0.54
CA MET A 12 3.93 -15.16 0.80
C MET A 12 3.12 -15.96 1.82
N LEU A 13 2.60 -15.32 2.86
CA LEU A 13 1.74 -15.98 3.85
C LEU A 13 0.43 -16.44 3.21
N ILE A 14 -0.19 -15.60 2.36
CA ILE A 14 -1.40 -15.96 1.62
C ILE A 14 -1.15 -17.18 0.73
N LEU A 15 -0.04 -17.21 0.00
CA LEU A 15 0.31 -18.33 -0.86
C LEU A 15 0.60 -19.61 -0.07
N ASN A 16 1.20 -19.50 1.12
CA ASN A 16 1.54 -20.64 1.97
C ASN A 16 0.30 -21.25 2.67
N GLU A 17 -0.61 -20.40 3.13
CA GLU A 17 -1.83 -20.84 3.85
C GLU A 17 -2.97 -21.22 2.91
N GLY A 18 -2.81 -20.96 1.63
CA GLY A 18 -3.85 -21.08 0.62
C GLY A 18 -4.65 -19.80 0.45
N ALA A 19 -5.03 -19.54 -0.79
CA ALA A 19 -5.67 -18.28 -1.17
C ALA A 19 -7.18 -18.25 -0.92
N LYS A 20 -7.78 -19.36 -0.52
CA LYS A 20 -9.23 -19.49 -0.36
C LYS A 20 -9.78 -18.46 0.65
N GLY A 21 -10.68 -17.60 0.20
CA GLY A 21 -11.27 -16.53 1.02
C GLY A 21 -10.34 -15.36 1.30
N MET A 22 -9.12 -15.36 0.76
CA MET A 22 -8.10 -14.33 1.00
C MET A 22 -7.84 -13.42 -0.21
N TRP A 23 -8.42 -13.71 -1.37
CA TRP A 23 -8.24 -12.93 -2.59
C TRP A 23 -8.60 -11.46 -2.45
N LYS A 24 -9.59 -11.15 -1.61
CA LYS A 24 -9.94 -9.75 -1.31
C LYS A 24 -8.79 -8.94 -0.72
N ILE A 25 -7.82 -9.58 -0.07
CA ILE A 25 -6.63 -8.95 0.50
C ILE A 25 -5.67 -8.47 -0.62
N MET A 26 -5.71 -9.09 -1.79
CA MET A 26 -4.91 -8.69 -2.95
C MET A 26 -5.42 -7.39 -3.60
N ILE A 27 -6.70 -7.05 -3.44
CA ILE A 27 -7.31 -5.87 -4.07
C ILE A 27 -6.62 -4.57 -3.61
N PRO A 28 -6.39 -4.32 -2.30
CA PRO A 28 -5.66 -3.14 -1.86
C PRO A 28 -4.24 -3.05 -2.44
N VAL A 29 -3.55 -4.18 -2.61
CA VAL A 29 -2.22 -4.23 -3.22
C VAL A 29 -2.29 -3.76 -4.68
N ILE A 30 -3.25 -4.28 -5.44
CA ILE A 30 -3.47 -3.87 -6.84
C ILE A 30 -3.78 -2.38 -6.92
N LEU A 31 -4.67 -1.88 -6.07
CA LEU A 31 -5.00 -0.45 -6.02
C LEU A 31 -3.77 0.41 -5.68
N GLY A 32 -2.98 0.00 -4.70
CA GLY A 32 -1.74 0.69 -4.34
C GLY A 32 -0.73 0.71 -5.50
N PHE A 33 -0.58 -0.38 -6.23
CA PHE A 33 0.30 -0.44 -7.41
C PHE A 33 -0.24 0.39 -8.59
N VAL A 34 -1.56 0.47 -8.79
CA VAL A 34 -2.16 1.36 -9.79
C VAL A 34 -1.86 2.81 -9.45
N VAL A 35 -2.07 3.23 -8.19
CA VAL A 35 -1.75 4.58 -7.72
C VAL A 35 -0.25 4.84 -7.83
N MET A 36 0.60 3.88 -7.43
CA MET A 36 2.05 3.99 -7.54
C MET A 36 2.50 4.14 -9.01
N SER A 37 1.89 3.43 -9.94
CA SER A 37 2.17 3.59 -11.37
C SER A 37 1.86 5.00 -11.84
N ALA A 38 0.71 5.54 -11.44
CA ALA A 38 0.32 6.90 -11.78
C ALA A 38 1.28 7.94 -11.16
N THR A 39 1.66 7.77 -9.89
CA THR A 39 2.58 8.69 -9.20
C THR A 39 3.98 8.66 -9.79
N VAL A 40 4.51 7.49 -10.16
CA VAL A 40 5.80 7.37 -10.83
C VAL A 40 5.79 8.16 -12.14
N TRP A 41 4.73 8.08 -12.91
CA TRP A 41 4.63 8.86 -14.15
C TRP A 41 4.45 10.36 -13.91
N ALA A 42 3.68 10.75 -12.89
CA ALA A 42 3.39 12.15 -12.60
C ALA A 42 4.60 12.92 -12.02
N TYR A 43 5.38 12.26 -11.16
CA TYR A 43 6.44 12.90 -10.37
C TYR A 43 7.86 12.43 -10.71
N TRP A 44 8.06 11.68 -11.79
CA TRP A 44 9.40 11.21 -12.14
C TRP A 44 10.35 12.37 -12.44
N GLY A 45 9.83 13.45 -13.05
CA GLY A 45 10.54 14.70 -13.27
C GLY A 45 11.88 14.57 -13.93
N ASP A 46 12.74 15.52 -13.63
CA ASP A 46 14.12 15.62 -14.11
C ASP A 46 15.10 14.86 -13.19
N LEU A 47 14.69 13.74 -12.62
CA LEU A 47 15.65 12.88 -11.92
C LEU A 47 16.67 12.39 -12.96
N ASP A 48 17.94 12.75 -12.77
CA ASP A 48 19.10 12.23 -13.51
C ASP A 48 19.30 10.73 -13.27
N SER A 49 18.23 9.96 -13.34
CA SER A 49 18.18 8.55 -13.01
C SER A 49 17.55 7.74 -14.15
N SER A 50 17.84 6.46 -14.17
CA SER A 50 17.27 5.53 -15.14
C SER A 50 15.74 5.63 -15.19
N GLU A 51 15.15 5.77 -16.39
CA GLU A 51 13.70 5.73 -16.59
C GLU A 51 13.07 4.33 -16.37
N THR A 52 13.90 3.33 -16.11
CA THR A 52 13.46 1.93 -15.93
C THR A 52 12.28 1.79 -14.98
N PRO A 53 12.21 2.46 -13.81
CA PRO A 53 11.06 2.34 -12.90
C PRO A 53 9.73 2.81 -13.48
N LYS A 54 9.73 3.79 -14.40
CA LYS A 54 8.51 4.24 -15.09
C LYS A 54 7.79 3.09 -15.82
N TYR A 55 8.54 2.12 -16.30
CA TYR A 55 8.01 0.98 -17.06
C TYR A 55 7.85 -0.26 -16.19
N ILE A 56 8.79 -0.52 -15.29
CA ILE A 56 8.73 -1.71 -14.41
C ILE A 56 7.51 -1.66 -13.50
N VAL A 57 7.18 -0.51 -12.90
CA VAL A 57 6.06 -0.40 -11.97
C VAL A 57 4.72 -0.69 -12.65
N PRO A 58 4.36 -0.09 -13.80
CA PRO A 58 3.14 -0.45 -14.53
C PRO A 58 3.13 -1.91 -15.02
N ILE A 59 4.25 -2.43 -15.51
CA ILE A 59 4.35 -3.84 -15.93
C ILE A 59 4.06 -4.76 -14.74
N THR A 60 4.68 -4.50 -13.59
CA THR A 60 4.42 -5.27 -12.36
C THR A 60 2.96 -5.18 -11.96
N THR A 61 2.34 -4.01 -12.08
CA THR A 61 0.90 -3.80 -11.80
C THR A 61 0.04 -4.68 -12.71
N VAL A 62 0.32 -4.70 -14.01
CA VAL A 62 -0.41 -5.56 -14.97
C VAL A 62 -0.23 -7.04 -14.64
N ILE A 63 0.98 -7.47 -14.25
CA ILE A 63 1.26 -8.85 -13.84
C ILE A 63 0.43 -9.21 -12.59
N TYR A 64 0.36 -8.34 -11.59
CA TYR A 64 -0.45 -8.57 -10.39
C TYR A 64 -1.95 -8.66 -10.70
N ILE A 65 -2.46 -7.80 -11.57
CA ILE A 65 -3.86 -7.85 -12.02
C ILE A 65 -4.14 -9.16 -12.75
N ALA A 66 -3.27 -9.55 -13.70
CA ALA A 66 -3.41 -10.79 -14.45
C ALA A 66 -3.35 -12.01 -13.52
N ALA A 67 -2.38 -12.04 -12.60
CA ALA A 67 -2.25 -13.12 -11.62
C ALA A 67 -3.50 -13.25 -10.74
N TYR A 68 -4.05 -12.13 -10.27
CA TYR A 68 -5.29 -12.13 -9.49
C TYR A 68 -6.44 -12.82 -10.25
N PHE A 69 -6.69 -12.43 -11.50
CA PHE A 69 -7.80 -12.99 -12.27
C PHE A 69 -7.56 -14.43 -12.69
N LEU A 70 -6.34 -14.80 -13.07
CA LEU A 70 -6.02 -16.15 -13.53
C LEU A 70 -6.07 -17.15 -12.37
N LEU A 71 -5.41 -16.84 -11.26
CA LEU A 71 -5.37 -17.74 -10.11
C LEU A 71 -6.74 -17.86 -9.45
N ARG A 72 -7.49 -16.77 -9.35
CA ARG A 72 -8.86 -16.80 -8.85
C ARG A 72 -9.77 -17.69 -9.69
N ALA A 73 -9.63 -17.65 -11.02
CA ALA A 73 -10.42 -18.48 -11.93
C ALA A 73 -10.06 -19.96 -11.83
N GLU A 74 -8.77 -20.27 -11.62
CA GLU A 74 -8.28 -21.65 -11.50
C GLU A 74 -8.78 -22.33 -10.22
N ASP A 75 -8.82 -21.58 -9.12
CA ASP A 75 -9.21 -22.12 -7.82
C ASP A 75 -10.71 -22.35 -7.66
N GLU A 76 -11.56 -21.92 -8.60
CA GLU A 76 -13.04 -21.90 -8.47
C GLU A 76 -13.50 -21.29 -7.14
N VAL A 77 -12.74 -20.34 -6.59
CA VAL A 77 -12.81 -19.93 -5.19
C VAL A 77 -13.71 -18.71 -5.05
N ASP A 78 -14.58 -18.77 -4.07
CA ASP A 78 -15.15 -17.57 -3.47
C ASP A 78 -14.01 -16.71 -2.91
N ASP A 79 -13.80 -15.53 -3.49
CA ASP A 79 -12.77 -14.56 -3.07
C ASP A 79 -13.08 -13.92 -1.72
N GLY A 80 -14.17 -14.33 -1.09
CA GLY A 80 -14.67 -13.80 0.16
C GLY A 80 -15.25 -12.38 0.03
N LEU A 81 -15.40 -11.83 -1.18
CA LEU A 81 -16.06 -10.54 -1.38
C LEU A 81 -17.56 -10.64 -1.13
N SER A 82 -18.19 -11.77 -1.47
CA SER A 82 -19.59 -12.05 -1.20
C SER A 82 -19.91 -12.10 0.30
N GLU A 83 -18.93 -12.45 1.12
CA GLU A 83 -19.05 -12.52 2.58
C GLU A 83 -18.58 -11.22 3.28
N PHE A 84 -18.14 -10.22 2.50
CA PHE A 84 -17.64 -8.97 3.06
C PHE A 84 -18.79 -8.21 3.74
N ARG A 85 -18.64 -8.02 5.04
CA ARG A 85 -19.63 -7.31 5.86
C ARG A 85 -19.27 -5.84 5.94
N MET A 86 -20.17 -4.96 5.50
CA MET A 86 -20.03 -3.53 5.72
C MET A 86 -20.65 -3.15 7.07
N GLY A 87 -19.79 -2.92 8.07
CA GLY A 87 -20.21 -2.50 9.39
C GLY A 87 -18.99 -2.30 10.30
N LEU A 88 -19.19 -1.83 11.51
CA LEU A 88 -18.13 -1.76 12.51
C LEU A 88 -18.13 -3.07 13.29
N ASN A 89 -17.36 -4.05 12.81
CA ASN A 89 -17.37 -5.42 13.31
C ASN A 89 -16.24 -5.72 14.31
N ILE A 90 -15.83 -4.72 15.08
CA ILE A 90 -14.89 -4.86 16.19
C ILE A 90 -15.65 -4.61 17.50
N GLU A 91 -15.72 -5.63 18.35
CA GLU A 91 -16.47 -5.56 19.62
C GLU A 91 -15.75 -4.72 20.67
N ASP A 92 -14.40 -4.78 20.69
CA ASP A 92 -13.58 -3.98 21.61
C ASP A 92 -13.52 -2.52 21.19
N LYS A 93 -14.23 -1.67 21.93
CA LYS A 93 -14.35 -0.23 21.60
C LYS A 93 -13.01 0.51 21.58
N PRO A 94 -12.06 0.32 22.52
CA PRO A 94 -10.75 0.95 22.45
C PRO A 94 -9.99 0.59 21.18
N SER A 95 -9.97 -0.69 20.81
CA SER A 95 -9.34 -1.16 19.58
C SER A 95 -10.01 -0.58 18.34
N LEU A 96 -11.34 -0.51 18.31
CA LEU A 96 -12.08 0.12 17.23
C LEU A 96 -11.69 1.59 17.05
N VAL A 97 -11.65 2.36 18.14
CA VAL A 97 -11.26 3.78 18.09
C VAL A 97 -9.83 3.93 17.61
N ALA A 98 -8.90 3.13 18.13
CA ALA A 98 -7.50 3.17 17.70
C ALA A 98 -7.36 2.87 16.19
N MET A 99 -8.03 1.82 15.69
CA MET A 99 -7.99 1.47 14.27
C MET A 99 -8.66 2.52 13.38
N LEU A 100 -9.77 3.12 13.81
CA LEU A 100 -10.39 4.23 13.09
C LEU A 100 -9.45 5.43 12.97
N LEU A 101 -8.74 5.77 14.05
CA LEU A 101 -7.74 6.83 14.01
C LEU A 101 -6.62 6.51 13.01
N VAL A 102 -6.12 5.25 13.01
CA VAL A 102 -5.12 4.80 12.03
C VAL A 102 -5.64 4.93 10.60
N VAL A 103 -6.90 4.54 10.34
CA VAL A 103 -7.50 4.69 9.00
C VAL A 103 -7.58 6.15 8.58
N VAL A 104 -8.08 7.05 9.46
CA VAL A 104 -8.20 8.48 9.15
C VAL A 104 -6.83 9.11 8.89
N MET A 105 -5.86 8.84 9.77
CA MET A 105 -4.49 9.31 9.60
C MET A 105 -3.83 8.73 8.36
N GLY A 106 -4.07 7.45 8.06
CA GLY A 106 -3.54 6.77 6.90
C GLY A 106 -4.10 7.34 5.58
N ILE A 107 -5.41 7.62 5.53
CA ILE A 107 -6.03 8.30 4.37
C ILE A 107 -5.40 9.68 4.18
N TRP A 108 -5.32 10.48 5.24
CA TRP A 108 -4.71 11.80 5.19
C TRP A 108 -3.25 11.75 4.74
N TYR A 109 -2.46 10.87 5.34
CA TYR A 109 -1.05 10.69 4.99
C TYR A 109 -0.89 10.27 3.52
N SER A 110 -1.64 9.26 3.08
CA SER A 110 -1.57 8.77 1.70
C SER A 110 -1.98 9.85 0.72
N PHE A 111 -3.09 10.56 0.99
CA PHE A 111 -3.56 11.66 0.15
C PHE A 111 -2.51 12.76 0.00
N MET A 112 -1.99 13.29 1.11
CA MET A 112 -0.99 14.34 1.07
C MET A 112 0.28 13.90 0.36
N SER A 113 0.74 12.67 0.59
CA SER A 113 1.96 12.17 -0.03
C SER A 113 1.79 11.89 -1.52
N VAL A 114 0.60 11.46 -1.97
CA VAL A 114 0.33 11.14 -3.38
C VAL A 114 0.00 12.40 -4.20
N VAL A 115 -0.80 13.31 -3.64
CA VAL A 115 -1.35 14.46 -4.38
C VAL A 115 -0.47 15.70 -4.23
N MET A 116 0.17 15.87 -3.06
CA MET A 116 0.96 17.05 -2.70
C MET A 116 2.31 16.64 -2.09
N PRO A 117 3.13 15.87 -2.81
CA PRO A 117 4.40 15.36 -2.25
C PRO A 117 5.39 16.46 -1.91
N GLY A 118 5.44 17.56 -2.68
CA GLY A 118 6.29 18.71 -2.41
C GLY A 118 5.94 19.39 -1.07
N ASP A 119 4.67 19.69 -0.87
CA ASP A 119 4.18 20.28 0.40
C ASP A 119 4.48 19.35 1.59
N ARG A 120 4.44 18.05 1.36
CA ARG A 120 4.75 17.05 2.38
C ARG A 120 6.23 17.07 2.76
N ILE A 121 7.12 17.19 1.78
CA ILE A 121 8.56 17.33 2.00
C ILE A 121 8.84 18.58 2.83
N GLU A 122 8.24 19.71 2.47
CA GLU A 122 8.40 20.97 3.17
C GLU A 122 7.86 20.90 4.60
N ALA A 123 6.65 20.39 4.79
CA ALA A 123 5.99 20.29 6.11
C ALA A 123 6.79 19.44 7.13
N PHE A 124 7.57 18.47 6.65
CA PHE A 124 8.44 17.65 7.51
C PHE A 124 9.87 18.17 7.61
N GLY A 125 10.19 19.28 6.96
CA GLY A 125 11.56 19.81 6.94
C GLY A 125 12.55 18.89 6.21
N LEU A 126 12.08 18.10 5.25
CA LEU A 126 12.89 17.12 4.52
C LEU A 126 13.46 17.69 3.21
N GLY A 127 13.26 18.97 2.94
CA GLY A 127 13.71 19.63 1.69
C GLY A 127 15.23 19.68 1.52
N GLU A 128 15.98 19.57 2.61
CA GLU A 128 17.44 19.54 2.61
C GLU A 128 17.96 18.27 3.27
N ALA A 129 18.96 17.64 2.69
CA ALA A 129 19.64 16.52 3.32
C ALA A 129 20.50 17.02 4.47
N SER A 130 20.41 16.38 5.65
CA SER A 130 21.32 16.70 6.76
C SER A 130 22.76 16.30 6.43
N PRO A 131 23.77 16.91 7.08
CA PRO A 131 25.16 16.50 6.89
C PRO A 131 25.38 15.01 7.10
N GLU A 132 24.72 14.39 8.09
CA GLU A 132 24.80 12.96 8.37
C GLU A 132 24.20 12.12 7.22
N MET A 133 23.11 12.60 6.59
CA MET A 133 22.53 11.94 5.42
C MET A 133 23.47 12.01 4.23
N LEU A 134 24.10 13.18 3.98
CA LEU A 134 25.08 13.36 2.90
C LEU A 134 26.32 12.49 3.11
N ASP A 135 26.84 12.42 4.33
CA ASP A 135 27.95 11.56 4.71
C ASP A 135 27.62 10.05 4.52
N ALA A 136 26.35 9.68 4.69
CA ALA A 136 25.86 8.34 4.41
C ALA A 136 25.54 8.11 2.93
N GLY A 137 25.79 9.09 2.04
CA GLY A 137 25.44 8.99 0.62
C GLY A 137 23.95 9.09 0.32
N LEU A 138 23.15 9.63 1.26
CA LEU A 138 21.72 9.80 1.14
C LEU A 138 21.41 11.27 0.77
N GLY A 139 20.61 11.46 -0.27
CA GLY A 139 20.07 12.77 -0.64
C GLY A 139 18.75 13.09 0.06
N ALA A 140 18.27 14.32 -0.13
CA ALA A 140 16.91 14.68 0.23
C ALA A 140 15.90 13.78 -0.50
N PRO A 141 14.76 13.43 0.11
CA PRO A 141 13.73 12.64 -0.56
C PRO A 141 13.15 13.43 -1.74
N SER A 142 13.01 12.76 -2.88
CA SER A 142 12.34 13.32 -4.04
C SER A 142 10.81 13.19 -3.93
N GLU A 143 10.07 14.02 -4.66
CA GLU A 143 8.60 13.96 -4.72
C GLU A 143 8.10 12.56 -5.12
N VAL A 144 8.75 11.91 -6.10
CA VAL A 144 8.40 10.55 -6.50
C VAL A 144 8.58 9.54 -5.36
N THR A 145 9.62 9.69 -4.55
CA THR A 145 9.85 8.81 -3.38
C THR A 145 8.75 8.96 -2.34
N VAL A 146 8.35 10.20 -2.06
CA VAL A 146 7.26 10.50 -1.12
C VAL A 146 5.93 10.00 -1.66
N ALA A 147 5.63 10.22 -2.93
CA ALA A 147 4.40 9.79 -3.57
C ALA A 147 4.27 8.25 -3.64
N VAL A 148 5.37 7.56 -3.97
CA VAL A 148 5.44 6.09 -3.92
C VAL A 148 5.22 5.58 -2.49
N SER A 149 5.82 6.22 -1.50
CA SER A 149 5.59 5.87 -0.09
C SER A 149 4.12 6.04 0.31
N GLY A 150 3.48 7.12 -0.13
CA GLY A 150 2.05 7.37 0.06
C GLY A 150 1.16 6.29 -0.58
N SER A 151 1.52 5.83 -1.77
CA SER A 151 0.82 4.75 -2.48
C SER A 151 0.90 3.42 -1.73
N LEU A 152 2.05 3.11 -1.13
CA LEU A 152 2.22 1.92 -0.30
C LEU A 152 1.47 2.05 1.04
N PHE A 153 1.47 3.23 1.66
CA PHE A 153 0.66 3.50 2.84
C PHE A 153 -0.83 3.33 2.58
N LEU A 154 -1.29 3.65 1.38
CA LEU A 154 -2.67 3.44 0.98
C LEU A 154 -3.07 1.97 1.08
N VAL A 155 -2.20 1.03 0.70
CA VAL A 155 -2.43 -0.41 0.86
C VAL A 155 -2.72 -0.76 2.32
N TYR A 156 -1.84 -0.35 3.23
CA TYR A 156 -2.00 -0.62 4.66
C TYR A 156 -3.25 0.05 5.24
N THR A 157 -3.56 1.24 4.77
CA THR A 157 -4.77 1.97 5.18
C THR A 157 -6.03 1.22 4.78
N ILE A 158 -6.09 0.72 3.54
CA ILE A 158 -7.24 -0.05 3.05
C ILE A 158 -7.33 -1.39 3.80
N TRP A 159 -6.23 -2.09 4.04
CA TRP A 159 -6.24 -3.30 4.86
C TRP A 159 -6.78 -3.06 6.26
N THR A 160 -6.33 -1.98 6.92
CA THR A 160 -6.86 -1.59 8.24
C THR A 160 -8.36 -1.28 8.16
N ALA A 161 -8.79 -0.55 7.14
CA ALA A 161 -10.21 -0.26 6.91
C ALA A 161 -11.03 -1.54 6.69
N MET A 162 -10.52 -2.51 5.94
CA MET A 162 -11.17 -3.81 5.75
C MET A 162 -11.32 -4.58 7.06
N VAL A 163 -10.33 -4.51 7.94
CA VAL A 163 -10.42 -5.13 9.27
C VAL A 163 -11.47 -4.44 10.14
N VAL A 164 -11.54 -3.11 10.09
CA VAL A 164 -12.55 -2.32 10.82
C VAL A 164 -13.95 -2.65 10.35
N LEU A 165 -14.15 -2.76 9.03
CA LEU A 165 -15.47 -2.95 8.43
C LEU A 165 -15.97 -4.40 8.51
N ASP A 166 -15.10 -5.37 8.30
CA ASP A 166 -15.45 -6.78 8.16
C ASP A 166 -15.00 -7.64 9.36
N GLY A 167 -14.25 -7.04 10.28
CA GLY A 167 -13.66 -7.71 11.42
C GLY A 167 -12.33 -8.41 11.10
N PRO A 168 -11.58 -8.84 12.13
CA PRO A 168 -10.23 -9.38 11.99
C PRO A 168 -10.20 -10.84 11.51
N LYS A 169 -11.32 -11.54 11.51
CA LYS A 169 -11.38 -12.96 11.16
C LYS A 169 -10.84 -13.22 9.75
N GLY A 170 -9.87 -14.10 9.62
CA GLY A 170 -9.24 -14.45 8.35
C GLY A 170 -8.27 -13.40 7.79
N LYS A 171 -7.97 -12.32 8.53
CA LYS A 171 -7.10 -11.21 8.08
C LYS A 171 -5.80 -11.09 8.86
N TRP A 172 -5.54 -12.01 9.77
CA TRP A 172 -4.33 -12.01 10.58
C TRP A 172 -3.02 -11.97 9.77
N PRO A 173 -2.91 -12.62 8.59
CA PRO A 173 -1.68 -12.54 7.80
C PRO A 173 -1.28 -11.14 7.34
N VAL A 174 -2.22 -10.19 7.30
CA VAL A 174 -1.93 -8.78 6.95
C VAL A 174 -1.74 -7.86 8.15
N LEU A 175 -2.01 -8.35 9.37
CA LEU A 175 -1.85 -7.59 10.60
C LEU A 175 -0.52 -7.87 11.32
N HIS A 176 0.21 -8.89 10.90
CA HIS A 176 1.53 -9.24 11.41
C HIS A 176 2.62 -8.65 10.54
#